data_9d1787f246f48a7eafcf92c3c8c43748
#
_entry.id   9d1787f246f48a7eafcf92c3c8c43748
#
_cell.length_a   1.000
_cell.length_b   1.000
_cell.length_c   1.000
_cell.angle_alpha   90.00
_cell.angle_beta   90.00
_cell.angle_gamma   90.00
#
_symmetry.space_group_name_H-M   'P 1'
#
loop_
_entity.id
_entity.type
_entity.pdbx_description
1 polymer ?
#
loop_
_entity_poly.entity_id
_entity_poly.type
_entity_poly.pdbx_seq_one_letter_code
_entity_poly.pdbx_strand_id
1 'polypeptide(L)'
;EKKDSVHLVFMSDGVTSRKSSSKKELKLRTNAANLSASILGVTSVSYLKFPDNKMDSVPFLEIVQKLEAIIINLKPSVVYTHHYGDLNIDHQLTHNAVITVCRPLPNSIVSEIYGFEVLSSTEWSNPLKSTFKPTLFIDITKYLSKKLNSVNAYKQEMRDVPHSRSIKHIEILAQHRGYSVGVDMAEAFEVYRIIN
;
A
#
# COMPACT_ATOMS: atom_id res chain seq x y z
N GLU A 1 13.76 -0.26 17.26
CA GLU A 1 13.62 0.34 15.93
C GLU A 1 14.73 -0.18 15.03
N LYS A 2 14.37 -0.95 14.00
CA LYS A 2 15.31 -1.23 12.91
C LYS A 2 15.46 0.08 12.13
N LYS A 3 16.70 0.48 11.81
CA LYS A 3 16.98 1.63 10.93
C LYS A 3 16.91 1.18 9.48
N ASP A 4 15.73 0.71 9.04
CA ASP A 4 15.51 0.28 7.67
C ASP A 4 15.30 1.49 6.76
N SER A 5 15.85 1.44 5.56
CA SER A 5 15.53 2.41 4.51
C SER A 5 14.18 2.04 3.91
N VAL A 6 13.20 2.95 4.01
CA VAL A 6 11.85 2.76 3.49
C VAL A 6 11.67 3.56 2.20
N HIS A 7 11.22 2.89 1.15
CA HIS A 7 10.98 3.48 -0.16
C HIS A 7 9.51 3.30 -0.56
N LEU A 8 8.82 4.37 -0.95
CA LEU A 8 7.45 4.32 -1.44
C LEU A 8 7.42 4.41 -2.97
N VAL A 9 6.58 3.58 -3.58
CA VAL A 9 6.32 3.61 -5.02
C VAL A 9 4.82 3.81 -5.23
N PHE A 10 4.45 4.98 -5.75
CA PHE A 10 3.08 5.25 -6.19
C PHE A 10 2.93 4.82 -7.64
N MET A 11 2.08 3.84 -7.90
CA MET A 11 1.86 3.28 -9.24
C MET A 11 1.10 4.27 -10.13
N SER A 12 -0.01 4.82 -9.63
CA SER A 12 -0.85 5.78 -10.36
C SER A 12 -0.79 7.18 -9.72
N ASP A 13 -1.40 8.16 -10.38
CA ASP A 13 -1.49 9.52 -9.88
C ASP A 13 -2.63 9.74 -8.86
N GLY A 14 -3.56 8.79 -8.77
CA GLY A 14 -4.65 8.77 -7.77
C GLY A 14 -5.75 9.81 -7.99
N VAL A 15 -5.83 10.47 -9.16
CA VAL A 15 -6.81 11.53 -9.45
C VAL A 15 -7.40 11.50 -10.86
N THR A 16 -6.72 10.93 -11.85
CA THR A 16 -7.15 11.00 -13.26
C THR A 16 -8.38 10.17 -13.58
N SER A 17 -8.83 9.30 -12.69
CA SER A 17 -10.11 8.60 -12.82
C SER A 17 -11.33 9.51 -12.66
N ARG A 18 -11.17 10.66 -12.01
CA ARG A 18 -12.25 11.61 -11.73
C ARG A 18 -12.52 12.48 -12.96
N LYS A 19 -13.81 12.62 -13.35
CA LYS A 19 -14.23 13.45 -14.51
C LYS A 19 -13.79 14.93 -14.41
N SER A 20 -13.59 15.43 -13.20
CA SER A 20 -13.18 16.81 -12.91
C SER A 20 -11.72 16.95 -12.51
N SER A 21 -10.87 15.94 -12.80
CA SER A 21 -9.45 15.98 -12.38
C SER A 21 -8.74 17.20 -12.99
N SER A 22 -8.05 17.95 -12.15
CA SER A 22 -7.31 19.14 -12.53
C SER A 22 -5.83 19.02 -12.14
N LYS A 23 -4.98 19.80 -12.81
CA LYS A 23 -3.55 19.94 -12.41
C LYS A 23 -3.40 20.38 -10.95
N LYS A 24 -4.37 21.13 -10.42
CA LYS A 24 -4.39 21.58 -9.02
C LYS A 24 -4.62 20.39 -8.08
N GLU A 25 -5.57 19.49 -8.39
CA GLU A 25 -5.85 18.30 -7.59
C GLU A 25 -4.67 17.34 -7.60
N LEU A 26 -4.03 17.11 -8.76
CA LEU A 26 -2.81 16.32 -8.85
C LEU A 26 -1.70 16.88 -7.95
N LYS A 27 -1.49 18.21 -7.98
CA LYS A 27 -0.51 18.86 -7.10
C LYS A 27 -0.84 18.69 -5.62
N LEU A 28 -2.12 18.85 -5.25
CA LEU A 28 -2.57 18.64 -3.87
C LEU A 28 -2.35 17.20 -3.42
N ARG A 29 -2.66 16.22 -4.28
CA ARG A 29 -2.44 14.79 -4.00
C ARG A 29 -0.95 14.48 -3.80
N THR A 30 -0.10 14.96 -4.70
CA THR A 30 1.36 14.79 -4.61
C THR A 30 1.93 15.43 -3.34
N ASN A 31 1.47 16.64 -2.98
CA ASN A 31 1.89 17.31 -1.75
C ASN A 31 1.46 16.51 -0.50
N ALA A 32 0.23 15.97 -0.48
CA ALA A 32 -0.25 15.12 0.60
C ALA A 32 0.61 13.85 0.75
N ALA A 33 0.96 13.21 -0.37
CA ALA A 33 1.81 12.03 -0.39
C ALA A 33 3.22 12.34 0.17
N ASN A 34 3.84 13.43 -0.25
CA ASN A 34 5.16 13.83 0.22
C ASN A 34 5.13 14.23 1.71
N LEU A 35 4.08 14.92 2.17
CA LEU A 35 3.92 15.27 3.59
C LEU A 35 3.77 14.00 4.44
N SER A 36 2.92 13.07 4.03
CA SER A 36 2.74 11.78 4.72
C SER A 36 4.06 11.01 4.78
N ALA A 37 4.79 10.91 3.66
CA ALA A 37 6.08 10.25 3.60
C ALA A 37 7.11 10.91 4.56
N SER A 38 7.14 12.23 4.63
CA SER A 38 7.99 12.98 5.56
C SER A 38 7.64 12.69 7.03
N ILE A 39 6.35 12.68 7.39
CA ILE A 39 5.88 12.35 8.74
C ILE A 39 6.34 10.93 9.14
N LEU A 40 6.26 9.98 8.22
CA LEU A 40 6.67 8.59 8.45
C LEU A 40 8.20 8.41 8.49
N GLY A 41 8.95 9.33 7.92
CA GLY A 41 10.41 9.22 7.81
C GLY A 41 10.86 8.34 6.64
N VAL A 42 10.09 8.37 5.53
CA VAL A 42 10.40 7.61 4.31
C VAL A 42 11.67 8.15 3.65
N THR A 43 12.53 7.24 3.19
CA THR A 43 13.82 7.57 2.57
C THR A 43 13.65 8.15 1.17
N SER A 44 12.77 7.57 0.36
CA SER A 44 12.49 8.08 -0.99
C SER A 44 11.08 7.76 -1.47
N VAL A 45 10.59 8.57 -2.40
CA VAL A 45 9.28 8.41 -3.05
C VAL A 45 9.45 8.41 -4.56
N SER A 46 8.89 7.39 -5.21
CA SER A 46 8.85 7.25 -6.68
C SER A 46 7.41 7.31 -7.18
N TYR A 47 7.19 7.96 -8.32
CA TYR A 47 5.89 8.09 -8.96
C TYR A 47 5.95 7.52 -10.39
N LEU A 48 5.27 6.39 -10.65
CA LEU A 48 5.23 5.74 -11.97
C LEU A 48 4.21 6.36 -12.93
N LYS A 49 3.23 7.10 -12.38
CA LYS A 49 2.24 7.90 -13.14
C LYS A 49 1.41 7.07 -14.12
N PHE A 50 1.08 5.85 -13.78
CA PHE A 50 0.08 5.11 -14.54
C PHE A 50 -1.30 5.77 -14.41
N PRO A 51 -2.21 5.59 -15.36
CA PRO A 51 -3.55 6.15 -15.29
C PRO A 51 -4.33 5.52 -14.13
N ASP A 52 -4.92 6.37 -13.27
CA ASP A 52 -5.65 5.98 -12.06
C ASP A 52 -6.96 5.24 -12.40
N ASN A 53 -7.20 4.09 -11.76
CA ASN A 53 -8.30 3.15 -12.02
C ASN A 53 -8.43 2.75 -13.52
N LYS A 54 -7.30 2.74 -14.23
CA LYS A 54 -7.21 2.39 -15.64
C LYS A 54 -5.90 1.68 -15.99
N MET A 55 -5.22 1.11 -14.99
CA MET A 55 -3.98 0.38 -15.25
C MET A 55 -4.23 -0.86 -16.12
N ASP A 56 -5.45 -1.38 -16.17
CA ASP A 56 -5.90 -2.45 -17.07
C ASP A 56 -5.85 -2.05 -18.56
N SER A 57 -5.80 -0.75 -18.87
CA SER A 57 -5.58 -0.24 -20.23
C SER A 57 -4.11 -0.19 -20.67
N VAL A 58 -3.19 -0.47 -19.74
CA VAL A 58 -1.75 -0.48 -19.99
C VAL A 58 -1.28 -1.93 -20.16
N PRO A 59 -0.49 -2.24 -21.19
CA PRO A 59 0.10 -3.58 -21.31
C PRO A 59 0.80 -4.01 -20.03
N PHE A 60 0.44 -5.17 -19.50
CA PHE A 60 0.97 -5.64 -18.21
C PHE A 60 2.51 -5.67 -18.18
N LEU A 61 3.13 -6.00 -19.31
CA LEU A 61 4.59 -5.99 -19.43
C LEU A 61 5.22 -4.62 -19.18
N GLU A 62 4.56 -3.53 -19.60
CA GLU A 62 5.05 -2.17 -19.34
C GLU A 62 5.02 -1.84 -17.84
N ILE A 63 3.96 -2.30 -17.13
CA ILE A 63 3.86 -2.14 -15.68
C ILE A 63 5.02 -2.88 -15.00
N VAL A 64 5.25 -4.13 -15.40
CA VAL A 64 6.32 -4.98 -14.88
C VAL A 64 7.69 -4.33 -15.13
N GLN A 65 8.00 -3.89 -16.35
CA GLN A 65 9.30 -3.31 -16.70
C GLN A 65 9.61 -2.02 -15.92
N LYS A 66 8.62 -1.14 -15.74
CA LYS A 66 8.81 0.08 -14.94
C LYS A 66 9.06 -0.22 -13.47
N LEU A 67 8.36 -1.21 -12.92
CA LEU A 67 8.57 -1.63 -11.53
C LEU A 67 9.91 -2.35 -11.36
N GLU A 68 10.28 -3.19 -12.32
CA GLU A 68 11.57 -3.91 -12.33
C GLU A 68 12.75 -2.95 -12.28
N ALA A 69 12.72 -1.85 -13.05
CA ALA A 69 13.76 -0.82 -13.00
C ALA A 69 13.93 -0.23 -11.59
N ILE A 70 12.83 -0.04 -10.83
CA ILE A 70 12.87 0.43 -9.44
C ILE A 70 13.48 -0.64 -8.53
N ILE A 71 13.04 -1.89 -8.63
CA ILE A 71 13.56 -3.01 -7.81
C ILE A 71 15.07 -3.21 -8.04
N ILE A 72 15.52 -3.13 -9.29
CA ILE A 72 16.95 -3.24 -9.63
C ILE A 72 17.78 -2.10 -9.02
N ASN A 73 17.22 -0.89 -9.02
CA ASN A 73 17.92 0.29 -8.48
C ASN A 73 17.94 0.30 -6.95
N LEU A 74 16.80 0.02 -6.29
CA LEU A 74 16.66 0.10 -4.83
C LEU A 74 17.18 -1.15 -4.12
N LYS A 75 17.16 -2.31 -4.78
CA LYS A 75 17.57 -3.62 -4.24
C LYS A 75 16.94 -3.94 -2.87
N PRO A 76 15.60 -3.85 -2.74
CA PRO A 76 14.96 -4.10 -1.46
C PRO A 76 15.05 -5.58 -1.09
N SER A 77 15.23 -5.88 0.19
CA SER A 77 15.11 -7.24 0.72
C SER A 77 13.65 -7.60 1.05
N VAL A 78 12.84 -6.60 1.41
CA VAL A 78 11.44 -6.75 1.82
C VAL A 78 10.55 -5.89 0.92
N VAL A 79 9.44 -6.46 0.45
CA VAL A 79 8.44 -5.75 -0.37
C VAL A 79 7.06 -5.92 0.23
N TYR A 80 6.36 -4.80 0.39
CA TYR A 80 4.95 -4.76 0.74
C TYR A 80 4.11 -4.40 -0.49
N THR A 81 3.02 -5.15 -0.73
CA THR A 81 2.11 -4.92 -1.85
C THR A 81 0.65 -5.09 -1.43
N HIS A 82 -0.27 -4.77 -2.30
CA HIS A 82 -1.70 -4.94 -2.05
C HIS A 82 -2.07 -6.43 -1.92
N HIS A 83 -3.15 -6.69 -1.19
CA HIS A 83 -3.81 -8.00 -1.21
C HIS A 83 -4.24 -8.36 -2.65
N TYR A 84 -3.98 -9.61 -3.08
CA TYR A 84 -4.25 -10.07 -4.45
C TYR A 84 -5.73 -10.05 -4.84
N GLY A 85 -6.63 -10.19 -3.88
CA GLY A 85 -8.08 -10.21 -4.07
C GLY A 85 -8.78 -8.90 -3.76
N ASP A 86 -8.04 -7.78 -3.73
CA ASP A 86 -8.61 -6.45 -3.53
C ASP A 86 -9.67 -6.12 -4.59
N LEU A 87 -10.66 -5.27 -4.26
CA LEU A 87 -11.71 -4.87 -5.20
C LEU A 87 -11.15 -4.04 -6.37
N ASN A 88 -10.16 -3.17 -6.09
CA ASN A 88 -9.61 -2.26 -7.08
C ASN A 88 -8.67 -2.99 -8.07
N ILE A 89 -8.96 -2.86 -9.36
CA ILE A 89 -8.16 -3.51 -10.43
C ILE A 89 -6.70 -3.06 -10.44
N ASP A 90 -6.40 -1.79 -10.15
CA ASP A 90 -5.03 -1.29 -10.10
C ASP A 90 -4.26 -1.93 -8.94
N HIS A 91 -4.92 -2.23 -7.81
CA HIS A 91 -4.33 -2.96 -6.69
C HIS A 91 -3.99 -4.40 -7.07
N GLN A 92 -4.90 -5.10 -7.77
CA GLN A 92 -4.67 -6.45 -8.27
C GLN A 92 -3.51 -6.49 -9.28
N LEU A 93 -3.48 -5.54 -10.22
CA LEU A 93 -2.40 -5.42 -11.19
C LEU A 93 -1.05 -5.09 -10.54
N THR A 94 -1.06 -4.23 -9.53
CA THR A 94 0.13 -3.91 -8.75
C THR A 94 0.64 -5.15 -8.03
N HIS A 95 -0.23 -5.91 -7.36
CA HIS A 95 0.12 -7.17 -6.74
C HIS A 95 0.78 -8.13 -7.75
N ASN A 96 0.10 -8.37 -8.89
CA ASN A 96 0.59 -9.27 -9.92
C ASN A 96 1.95 -8.82 -10.49
N ALA A 97 2.15 -7.52 -10.70
CA ALA A 97 3.42 -6.96 -11.15
C ALA A 97 4.54 -7.18 -10.11
N VAL A 98 4.26 -6.93 -8.82
CA VAL A 98 5.23 -7.20 -7.74
C VAL A 98 5.63 -8.66 -7.71
N ILE A 99 4.67 -9.59 -7.71
CA ILE A 99 4.97 -11.04 -7.71
C ILE A 99 5.79 -11.43 -8.95
N THR A 100 5.49 -10.83 -10.11
CA THR A 100 6.20 -11.11 -11.36
C THR A 100 7.63 -10.58 -11.32
N VAL A 101 7.85 -9.35 -10.86
CA VAL A 101 9.20 -8.75 -10.78
C VAL A 101 10.05 -9.43 -9.71
N CYS A 102 9.43 -9.74 -8.58
CA CYS A 102 10.11 -10.34 -7.44
C CYS A 102 10.15 -11.88 -7.50
N ARG A 103 10.11 -12.48 -8.70
CA ARG A 103 10.26 -13.95 -8.85
C ARG A 103 11.54 -14.44 -8.14
N PRO A 104 11.50 -15.63 -7.51
CA PRO A 104 12.66 -16.18 -6.80
C PRO A 104 13.68 -16.77 -7.78
N LEU A 105 14.30 -15.91 -8.58
CA LEU A 105 15.38 -16.29 -9.48
C LEU A 105 16.70 -16.43 -8.70
N PRO A 106 17.68 -17.19 -9.22
CA PRO A 106 19.01 -17.22 -8.65
C PRO A 106 19.57 -15.79 -8.48
N ASN A 107 20.10 -15.48 -7.30
CA ASN A 107 20.58 -14.14 -6.91
C ASN A 107 19.48 -13.06 -6.72
N SER A 108 18.22 -13.45 -6.60
CA SER A 108 17.16 -12.52 -6.21
C SER A 108 17.44 -11.93 -4.82
N ILE A 109 17.33 -10.61 -4.72
CA ILE A 109 17.59 -9.88 -3.46
C ILE A 109 16.35 -9.88 -2.57
N VAL A 110 15.14 -9.92 -3.17
CA VAL A 110 13.88 -9.87 -2.43
C VAL A 110 13.64 -11.21 -1.75
N SER A 111 13.82 -11.24 -0.43
CA SER A 111 13.60 -12.42 0.41
C SER A 111 12.19 -12.47 1.02
N GLU A 112 11.55 -11.31 1.22
CA GLU A 112 10.27 -11.24 1.90
C GLU A 112 9.24 -10.45 1.08
N ILE A 113 8.01 -10.97 0.98
CA ILE A 113 6.88 -10.29 0.33
C ILE A 113 5.65 -10.41 1.22
N TYR A 114 5.04 -9.26 1.53
CA TYR A 114 3.87 -9.14 2.38
C TYR A 114 2.72 -8.43 1.67
N GLY A 115 1.49 -8.91 1.89
CA GLY A 115 0.27 -8.26 1.41
C GLY A 115 -0.40 -7.45 2.48
N PHE A 116 -0.87 -6.24 2.17
CA PHE A 116 -1.63 -5.39 3.07
C PHE A 116 -3.08 -5.18 2.62
N GLU A 117 -3.96 -4.92 3.57
CA GLU A 117 -5.35 -4.53 3.32
C GLU A 117 -5.48 -3.02 3.10
N VAL A 118 -6.43 -2.63 2.25
CA VAL A 118 -6.74 -1.22 1.95
C VAL A 118 -8.20 -0.95 2.28
N LEU A 119 -8.45 -0.04 3.22
CA LEU A 119 -9.79 0.39 3.60
C LEU A 119 -10.56 0.99 2.41
N SER A 120 -11.84 0.68 2.32
CA SER A 120 -12.76 0.98 1.20
C SER A 120 -12.38 0.28 -0.12
N SER A 121 -11.70 -0.85 -0.03
CA SER A 121 -11.30 -1.64 -1.17
C SER A 121 -11.20 -3.14 -0.84
N THR A 122 -10.30 -3.54 0.05
CA THR A 122 -10.10 -4.96 0.38
C THR A 122 -11.34 -5.56 1.04
N GLU A 123 -11.93 -4.90 2.02
CA GLU A 123 -13.13 -5.38 2.73
C GLU A 123 -14.40 -5.35 1.89
N TRP A 124 -14.40 -4.61 0.78
CA TRP A 124 -15.53 -4.55 -0.16
C TRP A 124 -15.42 -5.56 -1.31
N SER A 125 -14.34 -6.31 -1.36
CA SER A 125 -14.16 -7.37 -2.35
C SER A 125 -15.13 -8.54 -2.10
N ASN A 126 -15.30 -9.36 -3.13
CA ASN A 126 -16.15 -10.56 -3.02
C ASN A 126 -15.50 -11.60 -2.11
N PRO A 127 -16.08 -11.88 -0.91
CA PRO A 127 -15.49 -12.78 0.07
C PRO A 127 -15.43 -14.23 -0.40
N LEU A 128 -16.23 -14.60 -1.43
CA LEU A 128 -16.21 -15.95 -2.01
C LEU A 128 -15.03 -16.17 -2.97
N LYS A 129 -14.45 -15.07 -3.48
CA LYS A 129 -13.27 -15.18 -4.36
C LYS A 129 -11.97 -15.14 -3.59
N SER A 130 -11.88 -14.21 -2.64
CA SER A 130 -10.65 -13.95 -1.91
C SER A 130 -10.95 -13.17 -0.64
N THR A 131 -10.45 -13.67 0.47
CA THR A 131 -10.56 -13.02 1.77
C THR A 131 -9.17 -12.70 2.26
N PHE A 132 -8.94 -11.48 2.74
CA PHE A 132 -7.70 -11.11 3.39
C PHE A 132 -7.52 -11.93 4.68
N LYS A 133 -6.45 -12.71 4.75
CA LYS A 133 -6.15 -13.63 5.87
C LYS A 133 -4.76 -13.35 6.44
N PRO A 134 -4.61 -12.30 7.25
CA PRO A 134 -3.31 -11.93 7.78
C PRO A 134 -2.76 -12.97 8.74
N THR A 135 -1.46 -13.20 8.65
CA THR A 135 -0.69 -14.13 9.50
C THR A 135 0.52 -13.46 10.15
N LEU A 136 0.88 -12.26 9.72
CA LEU A 136 1.90 -11.41 10.33
C LEU A 136 1.24 -10.19 10.95
N PHE A 137 1.55 -9.91 12.22
CA PHE A 137 1.02 -8.75 12.96
C PHE A 137 2.18 -7.93 13.51
N ILE A 138 2.14 -6.63 13.25
CA ILE A 138 3.17 -5.70 13.72
C ILE A 138 2.55 -4.78 14.77
N ASP A 139 3.04 -4.86 16.01
CA ASP A 139 2.62 -3.95 17.08
C ASP A 139 2.98 -2.51 16.72
N ILE A 140 1.96 -1.68 16.56
CA ILE A 140 2.07 -0.25 16.27
C ILE A 140 1.58 0.63 17.41
N THR A 141 1.39 0.10 18.60
CA THR A 141 0.84 0.84 19.75
C THR A 141 1.56 2.16 19.98
N LYS A 142 2.89 2.16 19.93
CA LYS A 142 3.72 3.36 20.09
C LYS A 142 3.71 4.29 18.87
N TYR A 143 3.22 3.82 17.73
CA TYR A 143 3.28 4.51 16.43
C TYR A 143 1.91 4.93 15.89
N LEU A 144 0.81 4.62 16.60
CA LEU A 144 -0.55 4.94 16.16
C LEU A 144 -0.70 6.44 15.86
N SER A 145 -0.25 7.31 16.77
CA SER A 145 -0.33 8.75 16.55
C SER A 145 0.42 9.20 15.29
N LYS A 146 1.58 8.61 15.01
CA LYS A 146 2.35 8.88 13.80
C LYS A 146 1.61 8.43 12.54
N LYS A 147 0.99 7.23 12.58
CA LYS A 147 0.12 6.71 11.51
C LYS A 147 -1.05 7.65 11.24
N LEU A 148 -1.81 8.05 12.26
CA LEU A 148 -2.96 8.93 12.10
C LEU A 148 -2.56 10.31 11.57
N ASN A 149 -1.44 10.87 12.02
CA ASN A 149 -0.90 12.13 11.49
C ASN A 149 -0.54 12.02 10.01
N SER A 150 0.05 10.88 9.58
CA SER A 150 0.37 10.67 8.18
C SER A 150 -0.88 10.54 7.30
N VAL A 151 -1.92 9.88 7.80
CA VAL A 151 -3.21 9.77 7.11
C VAL A 151 -3.91 11.12 7.02
N ASN A 152 -3.83 11.95 8.07
CA ASN A 152 -4.40 13.31 8.08
C ASN A 152 -3.78 14.24 7.03
N ALA A 153 -2.60 13.93 6.48
CA ALA A 153 -2.06 14.65 5.34
C ALA A 153 -2.98 14.54 4.10
N TYR A 154 -3.75 13.45 3.99
CA TYR A 154 -4.69 13.17 2.90
C TYR A 154 -6.13 13.63 3.20
N LYS A 155 -6.32 14.80 3.80
CA LYS A 155 -7.65 15.31 4.24
C LYS A 155 -8.76 15.17 3.18
N GLN A 156 -8.42 15.32 1.90
CA GLN A 156 -9.39 15.22 0.80
C GLN A 156 -9.88 13.80 0.54
N GLU A 157 -9.12 12.79 0.96
CA GLU A 157 -9.47 11.37 0.80
C GLU A 157 -10.21 10.82 2.03
N MET A 158 -10.11 11.50 3.16
CA MET A 158 -10.78 11.09 4.38
C MET A 158 -12.28 11.38 4.30
N ARG A 159 -13.05 10.58 5.01
CA ARG A 159 -14.51 10.67 5.07
C ARG A 159 -14.97 10.59 6.52
N ASP A 160 -16.17 11.09 6.78
CA ASP A 160 -16.79 11.01 8.12
C ASP A 160 -17.34 9.61 8.39
N VAL A 161 -17.47 9.26 9.66
CA VAL A 161 -18.17 8.05 10.13
C VAL A 161 -19.59 8.02 9.54
N PRO A 162 -20.06 6.86 9.06
CA PRO A 162 -19.53 5.50 9.20
C PRO A 162 -18.65 4.99 8.04
N HIS A 163 -18.14 5.86 7.20
CA HIS A 163 -17.35 5.45 6.05
C HIS A 163 -16.06 4.74 6.49
N SER A 164 -15.62 3.69 5.76
CA SER A 164 -14.44 2.91 6.12
C SER A 164 -13.14 3.72 6.11
N ARG A 165 -13.03 4.77 5.28
CA ARG A 165 -11.92 5.73 5.30
C ARG A 165 -12.06 6.83 6.36
N SER A 166 -12.78 6.61 7.45
CA SER A 166 -12.77 7.54 8.58
C SER A 166 -11.57 7.30 9.50
N ILE A 167 -11.07 8.35 10.14
CA ILE A 167 -10.00 8.24 11.16
C ILE A 167 -10.40 7.24 12.25
N LYS A 168 -11.67 7.30 12.68
CA LYS A 168 -12.20 6.39 13.69
C LYS A 168 -12.12 4.92 13.26
N HIS A 169 -12.43 4.62 12.00
CA HIS A 169 -12.34 3.24 11.52
C HIS A 169 -10.90 2.75 11.40
N ILE A 170 -9.95 3.62 11.04
CA ILE A 170 -8.52 3.27 11.02
C ILE A 170 -8.04 2.87 12.42
N GLU A 171 -8.47 3.59 13.46
CA GLU A 171 -8.18 3.24 14.85
C GLU A 171 -8.83 1.91 15.25
N ILE A 172 -10.12 1.71 14.94
CA ILE A 172 -10.86 0.48 15.23
C ILE A 172 -10.21 -0.72 14.54
N LEU A 173 -9.79 -0.58 13.29
CA LEU A 173 -9.12 -1.67 12.57
C LEU A 173 -7.78 -2.02 13.24
N ALA A 174 -6.97 -1.02 13.58
CA ALA A 174 -5.70 -1.25 14.28
C ALA A 174 -5.91 -1.94 15.63
N GLN A 175 -6.94 -1.54 16.37
CA GLN A 175 -7.35 -2.13 17.63
C GLN A 175 -7.83 -3.58 17.46
N HIS A 176 -8.69 -3.84 16.47
CA HIS A 176 -9.17 -5.18 16.14
C HIS A 176 -8.01 -6.13 15.79
N ARG A 177 -7.06 -5.68 14.95
CA ARG A 177 -5.87 -6.45 14.60
C ARG A 177 -4.95 -6.66 15.81
N GLY A 178 -4.82 -5.67 16.68
CA GLY A 178 -4.04 -5.78 17.92
C GLY A 178 -4.64 -6.79 18.90
N TYR A 179 -5.92 -6.65 19.21
CA TYR A 179 -6.60 -7.53 20.18
C TYR A 179 -6.65 -8.99 19.72
N SER A 180 -6.66 -9.25 18.41
CA SER A 180 -6.61 -10.63 17.91
C SER A 180 -5.30 -11.35 18.20
N VAL A 181 -4.24 -10.62 18.62
CA VAL A 181 -2.90 -11.18 18.96
C VAL A 181 -2.37 -10.70 20.30
N GLY A 182 -3.21 -10.05 21.13
CA GLY A 182 -2.85 -9.69 22.51
C GLY A 182 -1.99 -8.43 22.66
N VAL A 183 -2.07 -7.48 21.69
CA VAL A 183 -1.47 -6.15 21.78
C VAL A 183 -2.53 -5.08 21.58
N ASP A 184 -2.27 -3.83 21.98
CA ASP A 184 -3.28 -2.77 21.91
C ASP A 184 -3.61 -2.39 20.46
N MET A 185 -2.60 -2.22 19.63
CA MET A 185 -2.76 -1.79 18.24
C MET A 185 -1.80 -2.54 17.32
N ALA A 186 -2.28 -3.06 16.19
CA ALA A 186 -1.43 -3.70 15.20
C ALA A 186 -1.80 -3.31 13.76
N GLU A 187 -0.83 -3.42 12.87
CA GLU A 187 -1.05 -3.63 11.44
C GLU A 187 -0.89 -5.11 11.11
N ALA A 188 -1.69 -5.58 10.15
CA ALA A 188 -1.73 -7.00 9.81
C ALA A 188 -1.42 -7.20 8.32
N PHE A 189 -0.70 -8.31 8.04
CA PHE A 189 -0.21 -8.62 6.71
C PHE A 189 -0.39 -10.10 6.38
N GLU A 190 -0.65 -10.40 5.12
CA GLU A 190 -0.49 -11.74 4.57
C GLU A 190 0.98 -11.99 4.22
N VAL A 191 1.48 -13.16 4.56
CA VAL A 191 2.83 -13.57 4.19
C VAL A 191 2.78 -14.33 2.87
N TYR A 192 3.33 -13.73 1.79
CA TYR A 192 3.42 -14.40 0.48
C TYR A 192 4.74 -15.14 0.30
N ARG A 193 5.82 -14.64 0.88
CA ARG A 193 7.13 -15.29 0.84
C ARG A 193 8.03 -14.84 1.97
N ILE A 194 8.75 -15.77 2.55
CA ILE A 194 9.93 -15.55 3.40
C ILE A 194 10.99 -16.57 2.99
N ILE A 195 12.20 -16.12 2.70
CA ILE A 195 13.39 -16.94 2.44
C ILE A 195 14.42 -16.56 3.50
N ASN A 196 14.79 -17.52 4.36
CA ASN A 196 15.77 -17.39 5.43
C ASN A 196 17.12 -17.91 4.98
#